data_c069b0441f495c850c2f79a7d4c63c76
#
_entry.id   c069b0441f495c850c2f79a7d4c63c76
#
_cell.length_a   1.000
_cell.length_b   1.000
_cell.length_c   1.000
_cell.angle_alpha   90.00
_cell.angle_beta   90.00
_cell.angle_gamma   90.00
#
_symmetry.space_group_name_H-M   'P 1'
#
loop_
_entity.id
_entity.type
_entity.pdbx_description
1 polymer ?
#
loop_
_entity_poly.entity_id
_entity_poly.type
_entity_poly.pdbx_seq_one_letter_code
_entity_poly.pdbx_strand_id
1 'polypeptide(L)'
;MVGNIIPYIGGEEEKSEKEPLRIWGKVEDGVIKPATEPVITCQCIRVPVLNGHTAAVFVKFRKNPTKEQLIKALVEFKGLPQELELPSAPKQFIQYLEEDNRPQVTEDVNFEHGMGVSVGRLREDTVYDWKFPSLVMKRPEADTEKSSISP
;
A
#
# COMPACT_ATOMS: atom_id res chain seq x y z
N MET A 1 -12.55 -20.52 2.42
CA MET A 1 -12.39 -20.02 1.03
C MET A 1 -11.24 -20.71 0.28
N VAL A 2 -10.82 -21.88 0.73
CA VAL A 2 -9.75 -22.66 0.07
C VAL A 2 -10.20 -23.05 -1.35
N GLY A 3 -9.32 -22.84 -2.34
CA GLY A 3 -9.60 -23.20 -3.74
C GLY A 3 -10.56 -22.27 -4.48
N ASN A 4 -10.91 -21.10 -3.94
CA ASN A 4 -11.82 -20.15 -4.59
C ASN A 4 -11.33 -18.71 -4.42
N ILE A 5 -11.72 -17.84 -5.35
CA ILE A 5 -11.59 -16.37 -5.25
C ILE A 5 -12.95 -15.71 -5.47
N ILE A 6 -13.17 -14.56 -4.85
CA ILE A 6 -14.41 -13.80 -5.00
C ILE A 6 -14.07 -12.44 -5.62
N PRO A 7 -14.52 -12.14 -6.86
CA PRO A 7 -14.17 -10.91 -7.57
C PRO A 7 -15.03 -9.71 -7.10
N TYR A 8 -15.28 -9.63 -5.80
CA TYR A 8 -16.08 -8.56 -5.21
C TYR A 8 -15.83 -8.43 -3.71
N ILE A 9 -15.60 -7.19 -3.28
CA ILE A 9 -15.60 -6.79 -1.87
C ILE A 9 -16.42 -5.51 -1.79
N GLY A 10 -17.58 -5.57 -1.12
CA GLY A 10 -18.53 -4.45 -1.07
C GLY A 10 -17.91 -3.15 -0.56
N GLY A 11 -17.98 -2.09 -1.38
CA GLY A 11 -17.48 -0.75 -1.03
C GLY A 11 -15.97 -0.54 -1.10
N GLU A 12 -15.15 -1.58 -1.22
CA GLU A 12 -13.68 -1.45 -1.16
C GLU A 12 -13.10 -0.80 -2.43
N GLU A 13 -13.69 -1.00 -3.59
CA GLU A 13 -13.25 -0.36 -4.83
C GLU A 13 -13.44 1.15 -4.76
N GLU A 14 -14.65 1.61 -4.43
CA GLU A 14 -14.95 3.02 -4.29
C GLU A 14 -14.08 3.71 -3.22
N LYS A 15 -13.84 3.02 -2.11
CA LYS A 15 -12.97 3.47 -1.04
C LYS A 15 -11.53 3.61 -1.53
N SER A 16 -11.00 2.59 -2.19
CA SER A 16 -9.63 2.60 -2.73
C SER A 16 -9.41 3.67 -3.79
N GLU A 17 -10.44 4.05 -4.55
CA GLU A 17 -10.38 5.10 -5.55
C GLU A 17 -10.49 6.52 -4.95
N LYS A 18 -11.29 6.70 -3.89
CA LYS A 18 -11.62 8.02 -3.33
C LYS A 18 -10.76 8.43 -2.13
N GLU A 19 -10.40 7.50 -1.24
CA GLU A 19 -9.66 7.84 -0.02
C GLU A 19 -8.28 8.45 -0.30
N PRO A 20 -7.46 7.95 -1.25
CA PRO A 20 -6.19 8.58 -1.57
C PRO A 20 -6.36 10.03 -2.04
N LEU A 21 -7.37 10.31 -2.85
CA LEU A 21 -7.66 11.67 -3.32
C LEU A 21 -8.07 12.60 -2.18
N ARG A 22 -8.75 12.06 -1.16
CA ARG A 22 -9.09 12.81 0.04
C ARG A 22 -7.87 13.10 0.90
N ILE A 23 -6.95 12.15 1.04
CA ILE A 23 -5.68 12.31 1.77
C ILE A 23 -4.81 13.38 1.10
N TRP A 24 -4.74 13.38 -0.23
CA TRP A 24 -3.99 14.38 -1.01
C TRP A 24 -4.77 15.70 -1.23
N GLY A 25 -5.95 15.80 -0.66
CA GLY A 25 -6.81 16.98 -0.74
C GLY A 25 -6.25 18.16 0.06
N LYS A 26 -6.97 19.27 -0.01
CA LYS A 26 -6.68 20.48 0.74
C LYS A 26 -7.82 20.82 1.67
N VAL A 27 -7.49 21.43 2.81
CA VAL A 27 -8.52 21.99 3.69
C VAL A 27 -8.81 23.43 3.27
N GLU A 28 -10.04 23.68 2.85
CA GLU A 28 -10.53 25.00 2.47
C GLU A 28 -11.85 25.26 3.24
N ASP A 29 -11.92 26.37 3.93
CA ASP A 29 -13.09 26.76 4.75
C ASP A 29 -13.55 25.67 5.75
N GLY A 30 -12.57 24.95 6.34
CA GLY A 30 -12.85 23.86 7.30
C GLY A 30 -13.35 22.57 6.65
N VAL A 31 -13.37 22.47 5.32
CA VAL A 31 -13.82 21.30 4.56
C VAL A 31 -12.66 20.74 3.73
N ILE A 32 -12.54 19.41 3.71
CA ILE A 32 -11.56 18.74 2.85
C ILE A 32 -12.09 18.76 1.41
N LYS A 33 -11.37 19.43 0.53
CA LYS A 33 -11.54 19.37 -0.93
C LYS A 33 -10.64 18.27 -1.48
N PRO A 34 -11.18 17.15 -1.98
CA PRO A 34 -10.37 16.07 -2.54
C PRO A 34 -9.52 16.55 -3.71
N ALA A 35 -8.35 15.94 -3.89
CA ALA A 35 -7.56 16.11 -5.10
C ALA A 35 -8.32 15.55 -6.31
N THR A 36 -8.10 16.12 -7.47
CA THR A 36 -8.69 15.66 -8.74
C THR A 36 -7.78 14.73 -9.52
N GLU A 37 -6.56 14.57 -9.05
CA GLU A 37 -5.52 13.73 -9.65
C GLU A 37 -4.68 13.06 -8.55
N PRO A 38 -4.09 11.89 -8.84
CA PRO A 38 -4.21 11.10 -10.08
C PRO A 38 -5.61 10.51 -10.26
N VAL A 39 -5.96 10.10 -11.49
CA VAL A 39 -7.13 9.25 -11.72
C VAL A 39 -6.79 7.84 -11.25
N ILE A 40 -7.62 7.30 -10.39
CA ILE A 40 -7.43 5.97 -9.80
C ILE A 40 -8.61 5.09 -10.17
N THR A 41 -8.33 3.88 -10.60
CA THR A 41 -9.31 2.80 -10.74
C THR A 41 -8.84 1.59 -9.97
N CYS A 42 -9.75 0.86 -9.38
CA CYS A 42 -9.44 -0.29 -8.55
C CYS A 42 -10.42 -1.44 -8.83
N GLN A 43 -9.89 -2.66 -8.79
CA GLN A 43 -10.70 -3.87 -8.75
C GLN A 43 -10.27 -4.70 -7.56
N CYS A 44 -11.21 -4.96 -6.65
CA CYS A 44 -10.96 -5.69 -5.41
C CYS A 44 -11.37 -7.16 -5.54
N ILE A 45 -10.42 -8.04 -5.26
CA ILE A 45 -10.61 -9.49 -5.33
C ILE A 45 -10.24 -10.09 -3.97
N ARG A 46 -11.15 -10.88 -3.40
CA ARG A 46 -10.86 -11.64 -2.19
C ARG A 46 -10.17 -12.95 -2.54
N VAL A 47 -8.99 -13.13 -1.98
CA VAL A 47 -8.15 -14.31 -2.17
C VAL A 47 -7.94 -15.04 -0.84
N PRO A 48 -7.64 -16.36 -0.84
CA PRO A 48 -7.50 -17.17 0.38
C PRO A 48 -6.11 -16.98 1.04
N VAL A 49 -5.75 -15.75 1.37
CA VAL A 49 -4.56 -15.42 2.17
C VAL A 49 -4.98 -14.99 3.57
N LEU A 50 -4.14 -15.29 4.56
CA LEU A 50 -4.46 -15.01 5.95
C LEU A 50 -4.25 -13.53 6.31
N ASN A 51 -3.19 -12.93 5.80
CA ASN A 51 -2.76 -11.58 6.15
C ASN A 51 -2.31 -10.81 4.91
N GLY A 52 -2.26 -9.48 5.04
CA GLY A 52 -1.71 -8.59 4.03
C GLY A 52 -2.68 -8.30 2.87
N HIS A 53 -2.35 -7.25 2.14
CA HIS A 53 -3.04 -6.83 0.93
C HIS A 53 -2.03 -6.77 -0.20
N THR A 54 -2.29 -7.46 -1.29
CA THR A 54 -1.42 -7.42 -2.48
C THR A 54 -2.12 -6.67 -3.59
N ALA A 55 -1.43 -5.74 -4.22
CA ALA A 55 -1.91 -5.02 -5.39
C ALA A 55 -1.03 -5.30 -6.60
N ALA A 56 -1.65 -5.49 -7.77
CA ALA A 56 -0.99 -5.39 -9.05
C ALA A 56 -1.19 -3.95 -9.55
N VAL A 57 -0.13 -3.16 -9.53
CA VAL A 57 -0.18 -1.73 -9.83
C VAL A 57 0.28 -1.48 -11.26
N PHE A 58 -0.49 -0.69 -11.97
CA PHE A 58 -0.15 -0.14 -13.29
C PHE A 58 -0.23 1.36 -13.19
N VAL A 59 0.78 2.06 -13.64
CA VAL A 59 0.86 3.51 -13.46
C VAL A 59 1.35 4.21 -14.72
N LYS A 60 0.69 5.34 -15.02
CA LYS A 60 1.12 6.29 -16.04
C LYS A 60 1.54 7.60 -15.37
N PHE A 61 2.72 8.07 -15.69
CA PHE A 61 3.27 9.28 -15.12
C PHE A 61 3.12 10.46 -16.09
N ARG A 62 3.06 11.67 -15.55
CA ARG A 62 3.17 12.89 -16.37
C ARG A 62 4.59 13.15 -16.87
N LYS A 63 5.58 12.64 -16.16
CA LYS A 63 6.99 12.64 -16.53
C LYS A 63 7.40 11.20 -16.75
N ASN A 64 8.42 10.95 -17.54
CA ASN A 64 8.94 9.62 -17.80
C ASN A 64 10.11 9.33 -16.83
N PRO A 65 9.86 8.88 -15.61
CA PRO A 65 10.93 8.53 -14.68
C PRO A 65 11.65 7.26 -15.14
N THR A 66 12.95 7.18 -14.88
CA THR A 66 13.69 5.93 -15.07
C THR A 66 13.39 4.94 -13.95
N LYS A 67 13.73 3.66 -14.16
CA LYS A 67 13.59 2.61 -13.14
C LYS A 67 14.32 2.97 -11.85
N GLU A 68 15.54 3.45 -11.97
CA GLU A 68 16.39 3.86 -10.84
C GLU A 68 15.78 5.01 -10.05
N GLN A 69 15.21 5.99 -10.76
CA GLN A 69 14.52 7.12 -10.12
C GLN A 69 13.28 6.66 -9.35
N LEU A 70 12.52 5.69 -9.88
CA LEU A 70 11.37 5.14 -9.20
C LEU A 70 11.77 4.32 -7.97
N ILE A 71 12.75 3.42 -8.09
CA ILE A 71 13.26 2.63 -6.98
C ILE A 71 13.78 3.57 -5.88
N LYS A 72 14.58 4.56 -6.25
CA LYS A 72 15.10 5.55 -5.31
C LYS A 72 13.97 6.28 -4.58
N ALA A 73 12.96 6.75 -5.31
CA ALA A 73 11.81 7.46 -4.72
C ALA A 73 11.00 6.57 -3.76
N LEU A 74 10.88 5.27 -4.05
CA LEU A 74 10.22 4.31 -3.16
C LEU A 74 11.03 4.07 -1.89
N VAL A 75 12.32 3.76 -2.02
CA VAL A 75 13.19 3.37 -0.89
C VAL A 75 13.50 4.56 0.03
N GLU A 76 13.65 5.76 -0.54
CA GLU A 76 13.93 6.99 0.22
C GLU A 76 12.67 7.67 0.74
N PHE A 77 11.48 7.11 0.46
CA PHE A 77 10.22 7.70 0.92
C PHE A 77 10.18 7.79 2.45
N LYS A 78 9.89 8.99 2.94
CA LYS A 78 9.65 9.28 4.35
C LYS A 78 8.39 10.11 4.47
N GLY A 79 7.53 9.72 5.38
CA GLY A 79 6.39 10.52 5.79
C GLY A 79 6.66 11.21 7.14
N LEU A 80 5.76 12.06 7.55
CA LEU A 80 5.85 12.76 8.83
C LEU A 80 6.12 11.84 10.06
N PRO A 81 5.55 10.61 10.13
CA PRO A 81 5.88 9.70 11.24
C PRO A 81 7.36 9.30 11.30
N GLN A 82 8.02 9.11 10.14
CA GLN A 82 9.44 8.81 10.07
C GLN A 82 10.29 10.03 10.39
N GLU A 83 9.88 11.23 9.95
CA GLU A 83 10.58 12.48 10.24
C GLU A 83 10.52 12.83 11.73
N LEU A 84 9.41 12.54 12.38
CA LEU A 84 9.21 12.72 13.83
C LEU A 84 9.76 11.58 14.68
N GLU A 85 10.29 10.52 14.06
CA GLU A 85 10.80 9.33 14.73
C GLU A 85 9.82 8.75 15.75
N LEU A 86 8.53 8.65 15.37
CA LEU A 86 7.50 8.15 16.27
C LEU A 86 7.79 6.69 16.66
N PRO A 87 7.54 6.29 17.91
CA PRO A 87 7.95 4.97 18.43
C PRO A 87 7.41 3.77 17.65
N SER A 88 6.21 3.89 17.04
CA SER A 88 5.58 2.84 16.25
C SER A 88 5.78 3.01 14.74
N ALA A 89 6.46 4.07 14.30
CA ALA A 89 6.71 4.27 12.88
C ALA A 89 7.77 3.28 12.38
N PRO A 90 7.56 2.63 11.22
CA PRO A 90 8.60 1.84 10.60
C PRO A 90 9.80 2.72 10.25
N LYS A 91 11.00 2.22 10.49
CA LYS A 91 12.23 2.96 10.15
C LYS A 91 12.38 3.13 8.64
N GLN A 92 12.07 2.09 7.90
CA GLN A 92 11.96 2.09 6.45
C GLN A 92 10.53 1.76 6.06
N PHE A 93 9.80 2.73 5.51
CA PHE A 93 8.40 2.53 5.20
C PHE A 93 8.19 1.65 3.96
N ILE A 94 9.01 1.83 2.91
CA ILE A 94 8.91 1.05 1.68
C ILE A 94 10.25 0.36 1.42
N GLN A 95 10.25 -0.97 1.23
CA GLN A 95 11.39 -1.71 0.70
C GLN A 95 11.17 -2.09 -0.77
N TYR A 96 12.25 -2.14 -1.53
CA TYR A 96 12.25 -2.68 -2.88
C TYR A 96 13.01 -4.03 -2.90
N LEU A 97 12.39 -5.04 -3.50
CA LEU A 97 12.92 -6.40 -3.61
C LEU A 97 13.31 -6.68 -5.06
N GLU A 98 14.54 -7.14 -5.25
CA GLU A 98 15.11 -7.38 -6.58
C GLU A 98 14.68 -8.72 -7.20
N GLU A 99 14.25 -9.67 -6.36
CA GLU A 99 13.87 -11.00 -6.81
C GLU A 99 12.58 -10.98 -7.64
N ASP A 100 12.57 -11.71 -8.75
CA ASP A 100 11.45 -11.78 -9.68
C ASP A 100 10.17 -12.38 -9.11
N ASN A 101 10.27 -13.15 -8.03
CA ASN A 101 9.15 -13.79 -7.34
C ASN A 101 8.69 -13.07 -6.07
N ARG A 102 9.17 -11.85 -5.83
CA ARG A 102 8.81 -11.05 -4.63
C ARG A 102 8.06 -9.76 -5.03
N PRO A 103 7.21 -9.21 -4.16
CA PRO A 103 6.89 -9.67 -2.80
C PRO A 103 5.95 -10.89 -2.76
N GLN A 104 6.10 -11.69 -1.71
CA GLN A 104 5.20 -12.79 -1.36
C GLN A 104 4.62 -12.56 0.03
N VAL A 105 3.33 -12.88 0.22
CA VAL A 105 2.65 -12.62 1.50
C VAL A 105 3.35 -13.32 2.67
N THR A 106 3.68 -14.60 2.53
CA THR A 106 4.30 -15.39 3.61
C THR A 106 5.69 -14.92 3.99
N GLU A 107 6.42 -14.35 3.03
CA GLU A 107 7.81 -13.94 3.20
C GLU A 107 7.94 -12.49 3.70
N ASP A 108 7.06 -11.60 3.19
CA ASP A 108 7.27 -10.16 3.27
C ASP A 108 6.27 -9.44 4.18
N VAL A 109 5.18 -10.11 4.58
CA VAL A 109 4.10 -9.47 5.35
C VAL A 109 4.55 -8.93 6.71
N ASN A 110 5.65 -9.44 7.26
CA ASN A 110 6.19 -9.03 8.55
C ASN A 110 7.28 -7.95 8.46
N PHE A 111 7.55 -7.41 7.27
CA PHE A 111 8.52 -6.33 7.11
C PHE A 111 8.13 -5.15 8.01
N GLU A 112 9.13 -4.61 8.77
CA GLU A 112 8.92 -3.55 9.78
C GLU A 112 7.76 -3.88 10.75
N HIS A 113 7.74 -5.11 11.27
CA HIS A 113 6.68 -5.62 12.17
C HIS A 113 5.27 -5.60 11.53
N GLY A 114 5.19 -5.70 10.19
CA GLY A 114 3.95 -5.64 9.45
C GLY A 114 3.45 -4.21 9.15
N MET A 115 4.25 -3.20 9.43
CA MET A 115 3.93 -1.79 9.17
C MET A 115 4.55 -1.25 7.89
N GLY A 116 5.48 -2.00 7.29
CA GLY A 116 6.14 -1.60 6.05
C GLY A 116 5.42 -2.09 4.79
N VAL A 117 5.79 -1.52 3.67
CA VAL A 117 5.30 -1.87 2.33
C VAL A 117 6.43 -2.51 1.54
N SER A 118 6.18 -3.66 0.92
CA SER A 118 7.13 -4.32 0.04
C SER A 118 6.73 -4.13 -1.42
N VAL A 119 7.65 -3.66 -2.23
CA VAL A 119 7.48 -3.49 -3.69
C VAL A 119 8.55 -4.29 -4.40
N GLY A 120 8.22 -4.91 -5.52
CA GLY A 120 9.19 -5.65 -6.33
C GLY A 120 8.79 -5.66 -7.80
N ARG A 121 9.59 -6.30 -8.63
CA ARG A 121 9.32 -6.51 -10.06
C ARG A 121 8.90 -5.25 -10.81
N LEU A 122 9.49 -4.10 -10.52
CA LEU A 122 9.24 -2.88 -11.25
C LEU A 122 9.78 -3.02 -12.69
N ARG A 123 8.89 -2.92 -13.66
CA ARG A 123 9.17 -3.10 -15.08
C ARG A 123 8.29 -2.24 -15.95
N GLU A 124 8.76 -1.95 -17.15
CA GLU A 124 7.98 -1.23 -18.15
C GLU A 124 6.68 -1.98 -18.52
N ASP A 125 5.68 -1.23 -18.86
CA ASP A 125 4.38 -1.73 -19.32
C ASP A 125 4.08 -1.26 -20.74
N THR A 126 3.35 -2.06 -21.50
CA THR A 126 3.03 -1.75 -22.91
C THR A 126 1.84 -0.81 -23.09
N VAL A 127 1.04 -0.60 -22.06
CA VAL A 127 -0.16 0.25 -22.07
C VAL A 127 0.04 1.48 -21.18
N TYR A 128 0.62 1.24 -20.00
CA TYR A 128 1.03 2.26 -19.05
C TYR A 128 2.55 2.42 -19.11
N ASP A 129 3.09 3.31 -18.30
CA ASP A 129 4.55 3.49 -18.30
C ASP A 129 5.23 2.38 -17.50
N TRP A 130 4.70 2.06 -16.31
CA TRP A 130 5.28 1.09 -15.38
C TRP A 130 4.23 0.18 -14.74
N LYS A 131 4.67 -1.03 -14.37
CA LYS A 131 3.88 -1.97 -13.56
C LYS A 131 4.74 -2.66 -12.50
N PHE A 132 4.12 -2.96 -11.38
CA PHE A 132 4.77 -3.66 -10.26
C PHE A 132 3.74 -4.27 -9.30
N PRO A 133 4.03 -5.37 -8.61
CA PRO A 133 3.29 -5.82 -7.43
C PRO A 133 3.75 -5.04 -6.21
N SER A 134 2.81 -4.76 -5.33
CA SER A 134 3.08 -4.28 -3.98
C SER A 134 2.36 -5.16 -2.96
N LEU A 135 2.98 -5.38 -1.82
CA LEU A 135 2.39 -6.01 -0.66
C LEU A 135 2.30 -4.96 0.44
N VAL A 136 1.09 -4.68 0.86
CA VAL A 136 0.79 -3.71 1.90
C VAL A 136 0.39 -4.43 3.17
N MET A 137 0.88 -3.97 4.27
CA MET A 137 0.59 -4.20 5.68
C MET A 137 -0.27 -5.41 6.07
N LYS A 138 0.24 -6.16 7.01
CA LYS A 138 -0.59 -6.81 8.02
C LYS A 138 -1.10 -5.68 8.94
N ARG A 139 -2.43 -5.49 9.02
CA ARG A 139 -2.98 -4.63 10.07
C ARG A 139 -2.48 -5.18 11.40
N PRO A 140 -1.77 -4.40 12.26
CA PRO A 140 -1.43 -4.87 13.58
C PRO A 140 -2.73 -5.34 14.23
N GLU A 141 -2.77 -6.57 14.70
CA GLU A 141 -3.82 -6.96 15.62
C GLU A 141 -3.69 -5.96 16.77
N ALA A 142 -4.72 -5.13 16.99
CA ALA A 142 -4.81 -4.37 18.20
C ALA A 142 -4.71 -5.40 19.30
N ASP A 143 -3.63 -5.35 20.08
CA ASP A 143 -3.52 -6.13 21.29
C ASP A 143 -4.78 -5.79 22.09
N THR A 144 -5.77 -6.64 22.00
CA THR A 144 -6.85 -6.67 22.95
C THR A 144 -6.24 -7.26 24.21
N GLU A 145 -5.40 -6.48 24.87
CA GLU A 145 -5.25 -6.63 26.31
C GLU A 145 -6.68 -6.47 26.86
N LYS A 146 -7.32 -7.61 27.02
CA LYS A 146 -8.44 -7.72 27.91
C LYS A 146 -7.89 -7.29 29.27
N SER A 147 -8.07 -6.01 29.58
CA SER A 147 -7.98 -5.56 30.95
C SER A 147 -8.97 -6.41 31.73
N SER A 148 -8.47 -7.46 32.36
CA SER A 148 -9.16 -8.18 33.39
C SER A 148 -9.28 -7.23 34.57
N ILE A 149 -10.22 -6.31 34.49
CA ILE A 149 -10.77 -5.65 35.66
C ILE A 149 -11.72 -6.70 36.23
N SER A 150 -11.21 -7.49 37.14
CA SER A 150 -12.03 -8.28 38.05
C SER A 150 -12.61 -7.33 39.09
N PRO A 151 -13.87 -7.55 39.47
CA PRO A 151 -14.58 -6.69 40.43
C PRO A 151 -14.01 -6.75 41.83
#